data_8724c3b856c61830e6100b8c1afea186
#
_entry.id   8724c3b856c61830e6100b8c1afea186
#
_cell.length_a   1.000
_cell.length_b   1.000
_cell.length_c   1.000
_cell.angle_alpha   90.00
_cell.angle_beta   90.00
_cell.angle_gamma   90.00
#
_symmetry.space_group_name_H-M   'P 1'
#
loop_
_entity.id
_entity.type
_entity.pdbx_description
1 polymer ?
#
loop_
_entity_poly.entity_id
_entity_poly.type
_entity_poly.pdbx_seq_one_letter_code
_entity_poly.pdbx_strand_id
1 'polypeptide(L)'
;MANGPWLRLYTEILDNPKIQLLSDTNFRWWVNIICLAKLRDGLLPPVKEMAWRLRQSERDTSRALESLTAAGLLDVTDKGLKPHDWGAHQ
;
A
#
# COMPACT_ATOMS: atom_id res chain seq x y z
N MET A 1 -16.16 -13.75 -12.40
CA MET A 1 -14.98 -13.37 -11.61
C MET A 1 -13.93 -12.69 -12.47
N ALA A 2 -13.41 -11.60 -12.03
CA ALA A 2 -12.39 -10.90 -12.78
C ALA A 2 -11.10 -11.72 -12.86
N ASN A 3 -10.49 -11.73 -14.03
CA ASN A 3 -9.22 -12.39 -14.28
C ASN A 3 -8.08 -11.38 -14.32
N GLY A 4 -8.22 -10.30 -13.55
CA GLY A 4 -7.18 -9.28 -13.49
C GLY A 4 -5.93 -9.75 -12.76
N PRO A 5 -4.93 -8.87 -12.66
CA PRO A 5 -3.71 -9.20 -11.94
C PRO A 5 -4.00 -9.53 -10.47
N TRP A 6 -3.17 -10.38 -9.92
CA TRP A 6 -3.22 -10.71 -8.51
C TRP A 6 -1.87 -10.41 -7.88
N LEU A 7 -1.87 -10.19 -6.57
CA LEU A 7 -0.62 -9.96 -5.86
C LEU A 7 -0.33 -11.11 -4.91
N ARG A 8 0.94 -11.27 -4.58
CA ARG A 8 1.37 -12.28 -3.61
C ARG A 8 1.25 -11.71 -2.21
N LEU A 9 0.68 -12.51 -1.31
CA LEU A 9 0.63 -12.18 0.11
C LEU A 9 1.25 -13.34 0.87
N TYR A 10 2.42 -13.10 1.43
CA TYR A 10 3.18 -14.16 2.11
C TYR A 10 2.70 -14.35 3.55
N THR A 11 2.77 -15.59 4.02
CA THR A 11 2.40 -15.89 5.41
C THR A 11 3.35 -15.24 6.42
N GLU A 12 4.54 -14.84 6.00
CA GLU A 12 5.50 -14.13 6.84
C GLU A 12 4.96 -12.81 7.38
N ILE A 13 3.88 -12.28 6.83
CA ILE A 13 3.25 -11.07 7.41
C ILE A 13 2.84 -11.30 8.86
N LEU A 14 2.58 -12.54 9.25
CA LEU A 14 2.23 -12.87 10.63
C LEU A 14 3.36 -12.54 11.60
N ASP A 15 4.59 -12.61 11.14
CA ASP A 15 5.78 -12.38 11.95
C ASP A 15 6.43 -11.02 11.68
N ASN A 16 5.80 -10.18 10.84
CA ASN A 16 6.33 -8.88 10.53
C ASN A 16 5.74 -7.82 11.47
N PRO A 17 6.54 -7.29 12.42
CA PRO A 17 6.03 -6.32 13.38
C PRO A 17 5.53 -5.04 12.75
N LYS A 18 6.08 -4.63 11.62
CA LYS A 18 5.61 -3.43 10.91
C LYS A 18 4.14 -3.56 10.49
N ILE A 19 3.74 -4.76 10.13
CA ILE A 19 2.38 -5.03 9.67
C ILE A 19 1.49 -5.36 10.87
N GLN A 20 1.95 -6.20 11.78
CA GLN A 20 1.15 -6.65 12.91
C GLN A 20 0.84 -5.54 13.91
N LEU A 21 1.65 -4.50 13.98
CA LEU A 21 1.42 -3.35 14.85
C LEU A 21 0.50 -2.30 14.22
N LEU A 22 0.10 -2.48 12.98
CA LEU A 22 -0.85 -1.56 12.35
C LEU A 22 -2.21 -1.66 13.03
N SER A 23 -2.92 -0.51 13.11
CA SER A 23 -4.34 -0.54 13.48
C SER A 23 -5.13 -1.29 12.41
N ASP A 24 -6.34 -1.72 12.76
CA ASP A 24 -7.21 -2.41 11.80
C ASP A 24 -7.45 -1.53 10.56
N THR A 25 -7.67 -0.23 10.78
CA THR A 25 -7.86 0.73 9.70
C THR A 25 -6.61 0.82 8.81
N ASN A 26 -5.45 0.95 9.39
CA ASN A 26 -4.21 1.06 8.62
C ASN A 26 -3.84 -0.26 7.93
N PHE A 27 -4.19 -1.39 8.51
CA PHE A 27 -4.01 -2.68 7.85
C PHE A 27 -4.85 -2.73 6.55
N ARG A 28 -6.09 -2.28 6.62
CA ARG A 28 -6.94 -2.21 5.42
C ARG A 28 -6.36 -1.27 4.37
N TRP A 29 -5.86 -0.09 4.80
CA TRP A 29 -5.18 0.83 3.89
C TRP A 29 -3.98 0.16 3.24
N TRP A 30 -3.16 -0.55 4.02
CA TRP A 30 -1.98 -1.23 3.50
C TRP A 30 -2.35 -2.24 2.41
N VAL A 31 -3.35 -3.09 2.65
CA VAL A 31 -3.79 -4.07 1.67
C VAL A 31 -4.26 -3.39 0.38
N ASN A 32 -5.09 -2.35 0.50
CA ASN A 32 -5.59 -1.62 -0.67
C ASN A 32 -4.45 -0.95 -1.44
N ILE A 33 -3.48 -0.40 -0.73
CA ILE A 33 -2.35 0.29 -1.35
C ILE A 33 -1.45 -0.69 -2.11
N ILE A 34 -1.17 -1.86 -1.56
CA ILE A 34 -0.36 -2.83 -2.29
C ILE A 34 -1.10 -3.37 -3.52
N CYS A 35 -2.43 -3.46 -3.47
CA CYS A 35 -3.22 -3.79 -4.67
C CYS A 35 -3.06 -2.72 -5.76
N LEU A 36 -3.16 -1.44 -5.36
CA LEU A 36 -2.95 -0.34 -6.30
C LEU A 36 -1.55 -0.36 -6.91
N ALA A 37 -0.55 -0.64 -6.07
CA ALA A 37 0.83 -0.73 -6.52
C ALA A 37 1.01 -1.85 -7.55
N LYS A 38 0.35 -2.97 -7.33
CA LYS A 38 0.45 -4.11 -8.27
C LYS A 38 -0.05 -3.75 -9.67
N LEU A 39 -1.05 -2.90 -9.75
CA LEU A 39 -1.58 -2.45 -11.04
C LEU A 39 -0.60 -1.56 -11.81
N ARG A 40 0.43 -1.02 -11.15
CA ARG A 40 1.37 -0.06 -11.73
C ARG A 40 2.83 -0.43 -11.47
N ASP A 41 3.14 -1.68 -11.38
CA ASP A 41 4.50 -2.20 -11.16
C ASP A 41 5.19 -1.61 -9.92
N GLY A 42 4.41 -1.40 -8.88
CA GLY A 42 4.93 -0.98 -7.59
C GLY A 42 4.86 0.52 -7.34
N LEU A 43 4.72 1.34 -8.36
CA LEU A 43 4.65 2.79 -8.17
C LEU A 43 3.22 3.22 -7.89
N LEU A 44 2.99 3.91 -6.78
CA LEU A 44 1.65 4.37 -6.43
C LEU A 44 1.22 5.55 -7.28
N PRO A 45 -0.08 5.62 -7.64
CA PRO A 45 -0.61 6.77 -8.36
C PRO A 45 -0.71 8.00 -7.45
N PRO A 46 -1.01 9.18 -8.03
CA PRO A 46 -1.23 10.38 -7.23
C PRO A 46 -2.35 10.20 -6.21
N VAL A 47 -2.28 10.93 -5.10
CA VAL A 47 -3.25 10.86 -4.01
C VAL A 47 -4.69 11.02 -4.50
N LYS A 48 -4.92 11.96 -5.39
CA LYS A 48 -6.26 12.23 -5.92
C LYS A 48 -6.86 10.99 -6.61
N GLU A 49 -6.05 10.30 -7.40
CA GLU A 49 -6.49 9.08 -8.08
C GLU A 49 -6.73 7.95 -7.08
N MET A 50 -5.84 7.79 -6.09
CA MET A 50 -6.02 6.77 -5.05
C MET A 50 -7.29 7.01 -4.25
N ALA A 51 -7.52 8.25 -3.83
CA ALA A 51 -8.71 8.62 -3.06
C ALA A 51 -9.98 8.29 -3.82
N TRP A 52 -10.03 8.68 -5.08
CA TRP A 52 -11.18 8.38 -5.93
C TRP A 52 -11.42 6.87 -6.07
N ARG A 53 -10.35 6.14 -6.33
CA ARG A 53 -10.45 4.70 -6.54
C ARG A 53 -10.86 3.94 -5.29
N LEU A 54 -10.38 4.36 -4.13
CA LEU A 54 -10.68 3.73 -2.86
C LEU A 54 -11.93 4.31 -2.19
N ARG A 55 -12.55 5.31 -2.82
CA ARG A 55 -13.76 6.00 -2.29
C ARG A 55 -13.49 6.58 -0.91
N GLN A 56 -12.33 7.22 -0.78
CA GLN A 56 -11.91 7.88 0.45
C GLN A 56 -11.60 9.34 0.14
N SER A 57 -11.55 10.18 1.18
CA SER A 57 -11.14 11.56 0.99
C SER A 57 -9.64 11.64 0.69
N GLU A 58 -9.22 12.71 0.02
CA GLU A 58 -7.79 12.93 -0.20
C GLU A 58 -7.06 13.14 1.11
N ARG A 59 -7.71 13.77 2.09
CA ARG A 59 -7.14 13.96 3.42
C ARG A 59 -6.85 12.64 4.13
N ASP A 60 -7.82 11.73 4.14
CA ASP A 60 -7.66 10.43 4.79
C ASP A 60 -6.63 9.58 4.04
N THR A 61 -6.63 9.67 2.71
CA THR A 61 -5.64 8.97 1.90
C THR A 61 -4.23 9.45 2.22
N SER A 62 -4.03 10.78 2.28
CA SER A 62 -2.72 11.35 2.63
C SER A 62 -2.27 10.94 4.03
N ARG A 63 -3.17 10.92 5.00
CA ARG A 63 -2.86 10.48 6.36
C ARG A 63 -2.43 9.02 6.39
N ALA A 64 -3.13 8.17 5.65
CA ALA A 64 -2.79 6.75 5.59
C ALA A 64 -1.40 6.56 4.98
N LEU A 65 -1.10 7.28 3.90
CA LEU A 65 0.22 7.21 3.27
C LEU A 65 1.33 7.66 4.21
N GLU A 66 1.10 8.74 4.96
CA GLU A 66 2.05 9.22 5.95
C GLU A 66 2.29 8.18 7.05
N SER A 67 1.22 7.59 7.57
CA SER A 67 1.31 6.56 8.61
C SER A 67 2.06 5.32 8.14
N LEU A 68 1.78 4.86 6.93
CA LEU A 68 2.43 3.68 6.38
C LEU A 68 3.90 3.95 6.04
N THR A 69 4.21 5.17 5.60
CA THR A 69 5.59 5.57 5.37
C THR A 69 6.36 5.62 6.68
N ALA A 70 5.76 6.19 7.72
CA ALA A 70 6.38 6.24 9.05
C ALA A 70 6.59 4.84 9.63
N ALA A 71 5.71 3.90 9.31
CA ALA A 71 5.84 2.52 9.76
C ALA A 71 6.90 1.72 8.96
N GLY A 72 7.49 2.31 7.92
CA GLY A 72 8.48 1.64 7.10
C GLY A 72 7.91 0.70 6.05
N LEU A 73 6.62 0.83 5.76
CA LEU A 73 5.94 -0.01 4.78
C LEU A 73 5.86 0.63 3.39
N LEU A 74 6.13 1.91 3.29
CA LEU A 74 6.24 2.64 2.02
C LEU A 74 7.56 3.38 1.98
N ASP A 75 8.18 3.39 0.81
CA ASP A 75 9.42 4.11 0.56
C ASP A 75 9.13 5.33 -0.31
N VAL A 76 9.79 6.44 0.01
CA VAL A 76 9.75 7.65 -0.84
C VAL A 76 10.86 7.54 -1.86
N THR A 77 10.51 7.62 -3.14
CA THR A 77 11.48 7.59 -4.23
C THR A 77 11.38 8.86 -5.05
N ASP A 78 12.33 9.09 -5.94
CA ASP A 78 12.31 10.24 -6.84
C ASP A 78 11.14 10.20 -7.83
N LYS A 79 10.53 9.04 -8.02
CA LYS A 79 9.36 8.86 -8.89
C LYS A 79 8.04 8.84 -8.13
N GLY A 80 8.07 8.83 -6.79
CA GLY A 80 6.89 8.78 -5.94
C GLY A 80 7.00 7.70 -4.88
N LEU A 81 5.86 7.31 -4.30
CA LEU A 81 5.81 6.30 -3.25
C LEU A 81 5.76 4.89 -3.82
N LYS A 82 6.37 3.98 -3.11
CA LYS A 82 6.48 2.59 -3.51
C LYS A 82 6.44 1.71 -2.25
N PRO A 83 5.75 0.56 -2.25
CA PRO A 83 5.80 -0.35 -1.11
C PRO A 83 7.23 -0.81 -0.86
N HIS A 84 7.57 -0.92 0.42
CA HIS A 84 8.91 -1.36 0.84
C HIS A 84 9.19 -2.77 0.34
N ASP A 85 10.39 -3.01 -0.18
CA ASP A 85 10.83 -4.31 -0.72
C ASP A 85 9.89 -4.88 -1.79
N TRP A 86 9.27 -4.02 -2.58
CA TRP A 86 8.33 -4.47 -3.62
C TRP A 86 8.90 -5.56 -4.52
N GLY A 87 10.10 -5.34 -5.03
CA GLY A 87 10.73 -6.29 -5.95
C GLY A 87 11.04 -7.65 -5.32
N ALA A 88 11.25 -7.69 -4.01
CA ALA A 88 11.57 -8.92 -3.30
C ALA A 88 10.31 -9.77 -3.05
N HIS A 89 9.13 -9.14 -3.02
CA HIS A 89 7.89 -9.81 -2.66
C HIS A 89 6.94 -10.02 -3.84
N GLN A 90 7.19 -9.39 -4.95
CA GLN A 90 6.36 -9.52 -6.13
C GLN A 90 7.17 -9.86 -7.37
#